data_9bc350c07e47af3b65e28825e3008bb8
#
_entry.id   9bc350c07e47af3b65e28825e3008bb8
#
_cell.length_a   1.000
_cell.length_b   1.000
_cell.length_c   1.000
_cell.angle_alpha   90.00
_cell.angle_beta   90.00
_cell.angle_gamma   90.00
#
_symmetry.space_group_name_H-M   'P 1'
#
loop_
_entity.id
_entity.type
_entity.pdbx_description
1 polymer ?
#
loop_
_entity_poly.entity_id
_entity_poly.type
_entity_poly.pdbx_seq_one_letter_code
_entity_poly.pdbx_strand_id
1 'polypeptide(L)'
;MYPTVKKLLDQLQRRGIRFQRGLIAALISCAVLLTPVDRAAALSDAQQLVVDSWRLVNQAYWNPDHLSEVRWKRQRQKAMEKSIQSSEDAYSAIEVMLGALNDPYTRLLRPQDYAALKNSTSGNLSGVGLQLGPDVQPDRLVVISALDGSPAADADVTSGTRLLSVDGRAVELLGLEGTANALRGEVGSQVVLSLLNEAGETSELTLERRSVDLRPVRTRRLRSGSRTFGYLRITQFSEGVPEQVEEALAELQNKDIEGLVLDLRNNSGGLVSSGLAVANDFLKGDAIVETRNREGIADTIQAGPTTLYDGPMLTLVNGGTASASEILAGALQDNQRSTLLGSQTFGKGVIQTLTNLSDGSGLAVTVAAYVTPDGRDIQGEGIEPDRLLSAPEPLNPGGEGDRWLIEAEQWMVALLEQVPEQPSA
;
A
#
# COMPACT_ATOMS: atom_id res chain seq x y z
N MET A 1 -45.45 -21.96 13.83
CA MET A 1 -46.04 -22.40 15.08
C MET A 1 -45.73 -23.89 15.23
N TYR A 2 -44.82 -24.22 16.13
CA TYR A 2 -44.26 -25.59 16.24
C TYR A 2 -45.27 -26.61 16.75
N PRO A 3 -45.30 -27.84 16.21
CA PRO A 3 -46.31 -28.85 16.55
C PRO A 3 -46.32 -29.32 18.01
N THR A 4 -45.24 -29.09 18.74
CA THR A 4 -45.04 -29.52 20.15
C THR A 4 -45.87 -28.72 21.16
N VAL A 5 -46.17 -27.46 20.88
CA VAL A 5 -46.94 -26.58 21.79
C VAL A 5 -48.44 -26.91 21.74
N LYS A 6 -48.94 -27.34 20.59
CA LYS A 6 -50.37 -27.74 20.43
C LYS A 6 -50.69 -29.01 21.20
N LYS A 7 -49.78 -29.96 21.25
CA LYS A 7 -49.94 -31.23 21.99
C LYS A 7 -49.96 -31.03 23.51
N LEU A 8 -49.26 -30.07 24.03
CA LEU A 8 -49.21 -29.75 25.47
C LEU A 8 -50.49 -29.04 25.93
N LEU A 9 -51.07 -28.19 25.10
CA LEU A 9 -52.36 -27.52 25.37
C LEU A 9 -53.54 -28.45 25.38
N ASP A 10 -53.58 -29.46 24.50
CA ASP A 10 -54.66 -30.47 24.45
C ASP A 10 -54.62 -31.43 25.64
N GLN A 11 -53.45 -31.72 26.21
CA GLN A 11 -53.32 -32.55 27.40
C GLN A 11 -53.81 -31.85 28.69
N LEU A 12 -53.67 -30.54 28.77
CA LEU A 12 -54.11 -29.74 29.90
C LEU A 12 -55.62 -29.50 29.92
N GLN A 13 -56.30 -29.54 28.76
CA GLN A 13 -57.79 -29.44 28.67
C GLN A 13 -58.53 -30.70 29.09
N ARG A 14 -57.89 -31.86 29.12
CA ARG A 14 -58.57 -33.14 29.49
C ARG A 14 -58.56 -33.50 30.98
N ARG A 15 -57.90 -32.70 31.82
CA ARG A 15 -57.80 -32.96 33.25
C ARG A 15 -58.48 -31.88 34.13
N GLY A 16 -59.73 -31.60 33.93
CA GLY A 16 -60.76 -31.10 34.82
C GLY A 16 -60.36 -30.10 35.94
N ILE A 17 -59.34 -29.19 35.80
CA ILE A 17 -58.97 -28.19 36.78
C ILE A 17 -59.44 -26.82 36.27
N ARG A 18 -60.70 -26.52 36.60
CA ARG A 18 -61.38 -25.28 36.20
C ARG A 18 -61.55 -24.27 37.31
N PHE A 19 -60.64 -24.04 38.27
CA PHE A 19 -60.88 -22.98 39.27
C PHE A 19 -59.66 -22.24 39.82
N GLN A 20 -58.49 -22.32 39.21
CA GLN A 20 -57.33 -21.49 39.67
C GLN A 20 -56.58 -20.72 38.57
N ARG A 21 -57.19 -20.61 37.39
CA ARG A 21 -56.50 -20.00 36.22
C ARG A 21 -56.48 -18.48 36.17
N GLY A 22 -57.32 -17.80 36.97
CA GLY A 22 -57.39 -16.32 36.98
C GLY A 22 -56.31 -15.64 37.80
N LEU A 23 -55.88 -16.21 38.91
CA LEU A 23 -54.95 -15.57 39.84
C LEU A 23 -53.47 -15.78 39.43
N ILE A 24 -53.13 -16.96 38.88
CA ILE A 24 -51.76 -17.27 38.47
C ILE A 24 -51.38 -16.53 37.17
N ALA A 25 -52.33 -16.40 36.26
CA ALA A 25 -52.09 -15.64 35.00
C ALA A 25 -51.90 -14.15 35.24
N ALA A 26 -52.60 -13.55 36.23
CA ALA A 26 -52.44 -12.14 36.62
C ALA A 26 -51.13 -11.89 37.35
N LEU A 27 -50.65 -12.82 38.19
CA LEU A 27 -49.36 -12.68 38.89
C LEU A 27 -48.15 -12.87 37.94
N ILE A 28 -48.23 -13.73 36.94
CA ILE A 28 -47.16 -13.92 35.95
C ILE A 28 -47.13 -12.72 34.99
N SER A 29 -48.29 -12.14 34.61
CA SER A 29 -48.32 -10.92 33.76
C SER A 29 -47.81 -9.68 34.52
N CYS A 30 -48.01 -9.55 35.82
CA CYS A 30 -47.45 -8.46 36.61
C CYS A 30 -45.95 -8.61 36.92
N ALA A 31 -45.43 -9.86 37.03
CA ALA A 31 -44.02 -10.11 37.25
C ALA A 31 -43.15 -9.83 35.99
N VAL A 32 -43.72 -10.01 34.79
CA VAL A 32 -43.03 -9.69 33.52
C VAL A 32 -42.99 -8.18 33.26
N LEU A 33 -43.87 -7.37 33.87
CA LEU A 33 -43.94 -5.93 33.72
C LEU A 33 -43.05 -5.17 34.73
N LEU A 34 -42.41 -5.85 35.68
CA LEU A 34 -41.60 -5.26 36.74
C LEU A 34 -40.11 -5.61 36.68
N THR A 35 -39.69 -6.40 35.73
CA THR A 35 -38.26 -6.46 35.42
C THR A 35 -37.90 -5.24 34.60
N PRO A 36 -37.01 -4.35 35.07
CA PRO A 36 -36.43 -3.37 34.16
C PRO A 36 -35.70 -4.19 33.08
N VAL A 37 -36.30 -4.24 31.89
CA VAL A 37 -35.51 -4.58 30.73
C VAL A 37 -34.52 -3.44 30.62
N ASP A 38 -33.29 -3.66 31.14
CA ASP A 38 -32.16 -2.84 30.78
C ASP A 38 -32.15 -2.90 29.25
N ARG A 39 -32.76 -1.87 28.66
CA ARG A 39 -32.53 -1.61 27.24
C ARG A 39 -31.04 -1.38 27.16
N ALA A 40 -30.30 -2.39 26.71
CA ALA A 40 -28.95 -2.17 26.26
C ALA A 40 -29.02 -0.92 25.37
N ALA A 41 -28.50 0.19 25.89
CA ALA A 41 -28.51 1.44 25.13
C ALA A 41 -27.85 1.13 23.79
N ALA A 42 -28.57 1.39 22.70
CA ALA A 42 -27.98 1.24 21.37
C ALA A 42 -26.74 2.12 21.31
N LEU A 43 -25.67 1.59 20.77
CA LEU A 43 -24.46 2.37 20.55
C LEU A 43 -24.79 3.57 19.68
N SER A 44 -24.21 4.74 19.97
CA SER A 44 -24.26 5.87 19.07
C SER A 44 -23.50 5.53 17.77
N ASP A 45 -23.77 6.24 16.68
CA ASP A 45 -23.07 6.06 15.41
C ASP A 45 -21.55 6.18 15.60
N ALA A 46 -21.10 7.13 16.40
CA ALA A 46 -19.69 7.32 16.73
C ALA A 46 -19.10 6.13 17.52
N GLN A 47 -19.84 5.58 18.47
CA GLN A 47 -19.42 4.36 19.18
C GLN A 47 -19.42 3.14 18.26
N GLN A 48 -20.39 3.05 17.34
CA GLN A 48 -20.45 1.98 16.35
C GLN A 48 -19.22 1.99 15.44
N LEU A 49 -18.72 3.18 15.06
CA LEU A 49 -17.52 3.34 14.26
C LEU A 49 -16.30 2.68 14.91
N VAL A 50 -16.13 2.88 16.22
CA VAL A 50 -15.03 2.24 16.98
C VAL A 50 -15.16 0.72 17.00
N VAL A 51 -16.39 0.23 17.20
CA VAL A 51 -16.68 -1.21 17.24
C VAL A 51 -16.45 -1.85 15.87
N ASP A 52 -16.87 -1.18 14.79
CA ASP A 52 -16.70 -1.69 13.43
C ASP A 52 -15.23 -1.68 13.01
N SER A 53 -14.48 -0.63 13.31
CA SER A 53 -13.03 -0.58 13.09
C SER A 53 -12.31 -1.70 13.83
N TRP A 54 -12.65 -1.90 15.11
CA TRP A 54 -12.08 -3.01 15.88
C TRP A 54 -12.41 -4.38 15.24
N ARG A 55 -13.67 -4.58 14.79
CA ARG A 55 -14.13 -5.82 14.19
C ARG A 55 -13.40 -6.11 12.87
N LEU A 56 -13.26 -5.10 12.01
CA LEU A 56 -12.55 -5.23 10.74
C LEU A 56 -11.10 -5.65 10.94
N VAL A 57 -10.37 -4.98 11.85
CA VAL A 57 -9.00 -5.40 12.19
C VAL A 57 -8.99 -6.81 12.78
N ASN A 58 -9.88 -7.11 13.74
CA ASN A 58 -9.95 -8.44 14.35
C ASN A 58 -10.19 -9.56 13.34
N GLN A 59 -10.88 -9.28 12.24
CA GLN A 59 -11.19 -10.27 11.19
C GLN A 59 -10.12 -10.34 10.11
N ALA A 60 -9.52 -9.22 9.74
CA ALA A 60 -8.72 -9.10 8.54
C ALA A 60 -7.21 -9.00 8.80
N TYR A 61 -6.78 -8.58 10.00
CA TYR A 61 -5.36 -8.38 10.28
C TYR A 61 -4.57 -9.67 10.12
N TRP A 62 -3.48 -9.61 9.37
CA TRP A 62 -2.73 -10.77 8.89
C TRP A 62 -2.10 -11.64 9.99
N ASN A 63 -1.76 -11.05 11.15
CA ASN A 63 -1.09 -11.76 12.25
C ASN A 63 -2.02 -11.85 13.49
N PRO A 64 -2.79 -12.94 13.66
CA PRO A 64 -3.69 -13.13 14.79
C PRO A 64 -2.97 -13.33 16.13
N ASP A 65 -1.74 -13.83 16.11
CA ASP A 65 -0.95 -14.01 17.33
C ASP A 65 -0.56 -12.65 17.89
N HIS A 66 -0.16 -11.71 17.05
CA HIS A 66 0.11 -10.33 17.45
C HIS A 66 -1.13 -9.64 18.03
N LEU A 67 -2.33 -9.86 17.47
CA LEU A 67 -3.58 -9.37 18.07
C LEU A 67 -3.80 -9.92 19.49
N SER A 68 -3.38 -11.16 19.75
CA SER A 68 -3.46 -11.79 21.06
C SER A 68 -2.43 -11.19 22.02
N GLU A 69 -1.20 -10.97 21.59
CA GLU A 69 -0.12 -10.32 22.35
C GLU A 69 -0.49 -8.92 22.82
N VAL A 70 -1.03 -8.07 21.91
CA VAL A 70 -1.47 -6.71 22.25
C VAL A 70 -2.80 -6.68 22.98
N ARG A 71 -3.40 -7.86 23.24
CA ARG A 71 -4.70 -8.01 23.92
C ARG A 71 -5.79 -7.19 23.21
N TRP A 72 -5.97 -7.42 21.91
CA TRP A 72 -6.83 -6.61 21.02
C TRP A 72 -8.25 -6.36 21.57
N LYS A 73 -8.87 -7.36 22.21
CA LYS A 73 -10.17 -7.18 22.89
C LYS A 73 -10.12 -6.11 24.00
N ARG A 74 -9.00 -6.02 24.72
CA ARG A 74 -8.83 -5.02 25.77
C ARG A 74 -8.62 -3.62 25.21
N GLN A 75 -8.00 -3.50 24.05
CA GLN A 75 -7.86 -2.19 23.39
C GLN A 75 -9.23 -1.61 23.04
N ARG A 76 -10.17 -2.42 22.51
CA ARG A 76 -11.55 -1.99 22.30
C ARG A 76 -12.21 -1.53 23.62
N GLN A 77 -12.07 -2.30 24.69
CA GLN A 77 -12.65 -1.92 25.99
C GLN A 77 -12.13 -0.55 26.44
N LYS A 78 -10.81 -0.34 26.40
CA LYS A 78 -10.19 0.96 26.73
C LYS A 78 -10.69 2.09 25.85
N ALA A 79 -10.84 1.86 24.53
CA ALA A 79 -11.36 2.86 23.60
C ALA A 79 -12.80 3.24 23.95
N MET A 80 -13.63 2.28 24.35
CA MET A 80 -15.04 2.47 24.75
C MET A 80 -15.23 3.02 26.16
N GLU A 81 -14.20 3.03 27.02
CA GLU A 81 -14.25 3.68 28.34
C GLU A 81 -14.25 5.21 28.24
N LYS A 82 -13.78 5.75 27.11
CA LYS A 82 -13.81 7.19 26.85
C LYS A 82 -15.22 7.64 26.44
N SER A 83 -15.56 8.90 26.77
CA SER A 83 -16.78 9.50 26.26
C SER A 83 -16.64 9.72 24.76
N ILE A 84 -17.45 9.03 23.95
CA ILE A 84 -17.48 9.13 22.48
C ILE A 84 -18.83 9.73 22.10
N GLN A 85 -18.83 11.04 21.78
CA GLN A 85 -20.03 11.82 21.46
C GLN A 85 -20.04 12.33 20.02
N SER A 86 -18.89 12.39 19.37
CA SER A 86 -18.71 12.88 18.00
C SER A 86 -17.86 11.93 17.17
N SER A 87 -17.87 12.09 15.85
CA SER A 87 -16.97 11.37 14.95
C SER A 87 -15.51 11.65 15.29
N GLU A 88 -15.14 12.85 15.72
CA GLU A 88 -13.77 13.19 16.11
C GLU A 88 -13.32 12.45 17.36
N ASP A 89 -14.21 12.28 18.36
CA ASP A 89 -13.92 11.42 19.52
C ASP A 89 -13.71 9.96 19.11
N ALA A 90 -14.52 9.48 18.15
CA ALA A 90 -14.40 8.14 17.59
C ALA A 90 -13.07 7.97 16.84
N TYR A 91 -12.68 8.92 16.00
CA TYR A 91 -11.41 8.88 15.28
C TYR A 91 -10.23 8.81 16.23
N SER A 92 -10.19 9.69 17.23
CA SER A 92 -9.15 9.68 18.25
C SER A 92 -9.09 8.37 19.03
N ALA A 93 -10.24 7.77 19.33
CA ALA A 93 -10.30 6.47 20.01
C ALA A 93 -9.80 5.32 19.12
N ILE A 94 -10.14 5.35 17.82
CA ILE A 94 -9.68 4.38 16.83
C ILE A 94 -8.17 4.50 16.64
N GLU A 95 -7.64 5.69 16.44
CA GLU A 95 -6.20 5.96 16.25
C GLU A 95 -5.38 5.43 17.43
N VAL A 96 -5.80 5.72 18.67
CA VAL A 96 -5.16 5.19 19.89
C VAL A 96 -5.25 3.66 19.95
N MET A 97 -6.38 3.09 19.53
CA MET A 97 -6.56 1.63 19.51
C MET A 97 -5.65 0.98 18.46
N LEU A 98 -5.58 1.52 17.25
CA LEU A 98 -4.72 1.03 16.18
C LEU A 98 -3.24 1.18 16.51
N GLY A 99 -2.84 2.26 17.18
CA GLY A 99 -1.46 2.48 17.65
C GLY A 99 -0.91 1.36 18.52
N ALA A 100 -1.78 0.60 19.21
CA ALA A 100 -1.36 -0.57 19.97
C ALA A 100 -0.83 -1.73 19.11
N LEU A 101 -1.11 -1.73 17.80
CA LEU A 101 -0.60 -2.74 16.86
C LEU A 101 0.86 -2.50 16.51
N ASN A 102 1.38 -1.31 16.72
CA ASN A 102 2.72 -0.90 16.26
C ASN A 102 2.94 -1.22 14.76
N ASP A 103 1.86 -1.11 13.98
CA ASP A 103 1.81 -1.29 12.53
C ASP A 103 1.40 0.04 11.89
N PRO A 104 2.34 0.79 11.32
CA PRO A 104 2.06 2.11 10.75
C PRO A 104 1.20 2.07 9.49
N TYR A 105 1.02 0.88 8.90
CA TYR A 105 0.23 0.68 7.71
C TYR A 105 -1.24 0.39 8.00
N THR A 106 -1.56 -0.10 9.22
CA THR A 106 -2.95 -0.25 9.68
C THR A 106 -3.41 1.05 10.32
N ARG A 107 -4.23 1.82 9.58
CA ARG A 107 -4.62 3.18 9.98
C ARG A 107 -6.03 3.56 9.55
N LEU A 108 -6.60 4.52 10.28
CA LEU A 108 -7.83 5.21 9.91
C LEU A 108 -7.52 6.28 8.84
N LEU A 109 -8.42 6.39 7.87
CA LEU A 109 -8.44 7.44 6.84
C LEU A 109 -9.69 8.27 7.08
N ARG A 110 -9.56 9.56 7.40
CA ARG A 110 -10.70 10.46 7.58
C ARG A 110 -11.44 10.62 6.24
N PRO A 111 -12.72 11.04 6.23
CA PRO A 111 -13.52 11.08 4.99
C PRO A 111 -12.85 11.81 3.83
N GLN A 112 -12.23 12.96 4.11
CA GLN A 112 -11.52 13.76 3.11
C GLN A 112 -10.30 13.01 2.56
N ASP A 113 -9.52 12.38 3.45
CA ASP A 113 -8.31 11.64 3.09
C ASP A 113 -8.65 10.38 2.28
N TYR A 114 -9.73 9.71 2.68
CA TYR A 114 -10.20 8.53 1.98
C TYR A 114 -10.73 8.86 0.57
N ALA A 115 -11.47 9.96 0.44
CA ALA A 115 -11.91 10.47 -0.86
C ALA A 115 -10.73 10.90 -1.74
N ALA A 116 -9.73 11.57 -1.17
CA ALA A 116 -8.52 11.98 -1.87
C ALA A 116 -7.71 10.76 -2.36
N LEU A 117 -7.60 9.70 -1.53
CA LEU A 117 -6.92 8.46 -1.92
C LEU A 117 -7.65 7.78 -3.09
N LYS A 118 -8.98 7.71 -3.06
CA LYS A 118 -9.77 7.18 -4.19
C LYS A 118 -9.59 8.00 -5.48
N ASN A 119 -9.53 9.32 -5.36
CA ASN A 119 -9.39 10.20 -6.51
C ASN A 119 -7.95 10.24 -7.06
N SER A 120 -6.93 9.95 -6.26
CA SER A 120 -5.54 9.89 -6.73
C SER A 120 -5.27 8.74 -7.71
N THR A 121 -6.16 7.76 -7.78
CA THR A 121 -6.13 6.71 -8.81
C THR A 121 -6.59 7.22 -10.19
N SER A 122 -7.16 8.43 -10.30
CA SER A 122 -7.71 8.99 -11.54
C SER A 122 -6.80 9.96 -12.32
N GLY A 123 -5.52 10.08 -11.94
CA GLY A 123 -4.50 10.64 -12.85
C GLY A 123 -4.20 12.14 -12.76
N ASN A 124 -4.90 12.95 -11.98
CA ASN A 124 -4.59 14.37 -11.82
C ASN A 124 -4.26 14.71 -10.36
N LEU A 125 -3.01 14.91 -10.07
CA LEU A 125 -2.53 15.35 -8.76
C LEU A 125 -2.04 16.79 -8.83
N SER A 126 -2.60 17.70 -8.02
CA SER A 126 -2.06 19.04 -7.80
C SER A 126 -1.35 19.09 -6.46
N GLY A 127 -0.07 19.45 -6.47
CA GLY A 127 0.76 19.50 -5.27
C GLY A 127 2.24 19.65 -5.58
N VAL A 128 3.08 19.20 -4.64
CA VAL A 128 4.55 19.26 -4.78
C VAL A 128 5.16 17.95 -5.28
N GLY A 129 4.40 16.86 -5.37
CA GLY A 129 4.85 15.59 -5.93
C GLY A 129 5.77 14.78 -5.02
N LEU A 130 5.55 14.81 -3.71
CA LEU A 130 6.21 13.92 -2.75
C LEU A 130 5.36 12.69 -2.45
N GLN A 131 5.98 11.52 -2.52
CA GLN A 131 5.44 10.27 -1.99
C GLN A 131 6.05 10.03 -0.61
N LEU A 132 5.20 9.91 0.40
CA LEU A 132 5.60 9.78 1.79
C LEU A 132 5.28 8.41 2.34
N GLY A 133 6.10 7.94 3.26
CA GLY A 133 5.85 6.75 4.06
C GLY A 133 6.23 6.98 5.52
N PRO A 134 5.81 6.06 6.41
CA PRO A 134 6.27 6.06 7.78
C PRO A 134 7.77 5.71 7.83
N ASP A 135 8.49 6.36 8.72
CA ASP A 135 9.85 5.97 9.11
C ASP A 135 9.79 4.75 10.07
N VAL A 136 10.92 4.16 10.41
CA VAL A 136 11.08 3.12 11.45
C VAL A 136 10.45 3.57 12.78
N GLN A 137 10.46 4.87 13.05
CA GLN A 137 9.74 5.46 14.19
C GLN A 137 8.34 5.91 13.74
N PRO A 138 7.26 5.41 14.34
CA PRO A 138 5.89 5.53 13.82
C PRO A 138 5.36 6.97 13.68
N ASP A 139 5.92 7.94 14.41
CA ASP A 139 5.49 9.34 14.37
C ASP A 139 6.29 10.17 13.35
N ARG A 140 7.17 9.55 12.58
CA ARG A 140 8.03 10.23 11.61
C ARG A 140 7.67 9.85 10.19
N LEU A 141 7.78 10.82 9.30
CA LEU A 141 7.54 10.63 7.88
C LEU A 141 8.84 10.80 7.09
N VAL A 142 9.05 9.88 6.17
CA VAL A 142 10.17 9.87 5.24
C VAL A 142 9.66 10.02 3.81
N VAL A 143 10.42 10.72 3.00
CA VAL A 143 10.21 10.76 1.55
C VAL A 143 10.60 9.40 0.97
N ILE A 144 9.64 8.68 0.41
CA ILE A 144 9.90 7.46 -0.37
C ILE A 144 10.47 7.88 -1.73
N SER A 145 9.79 8.82 -2.40
CA SER A 145 10.26 9.35 -3.68
C SER A 145 9.68 10.73 -3.98
N ALA A 146 10.37 11.50 -4.81
CA ALA A 146 9.81 12.64 -5.52
C ALA A 146 9.37 12.20 -6.92
N LEU A 147 8.16 12.62 -7.34
CA LEU A 147 7.62 12.27 -8.65
C LEU A 147 8.34 13.03 -9.76
N ASP A 148 8.66 12.36 -10.85
CA ASP A 148 9.35 12.95 -12.00
C ASP A 148 8.65 14.21 -12.52
N GLY A 149 9.42 15.29 -12.69
CA GLY A 149 8.93 16.58 -13.17
C GLY A 149 8.04 17.32 -12.17
N SER A 150 8.03 16.88 -10.91
CA SER A 150 7.36 17.58 -9.82
C SER A 150 8.21 18.70 -9.22
N PRO A 151 7.59 19.67 -8.51
CA PRO A 151 8.33 20.68 -7.76
C PRO A 151 9.37 20.11 -6.79
N ALA A 152 9.06 19.00 -6.14
CA ALA A 152 9.97 18.35 -5.20
C ALA A 152 11.17 17.71 -5.90
N ALA A 153 10.96 17.11 -7.08
CA ALA A 153 12.05 16.56 -7.89
C ALA A 153 12.94 17.67 -8.45
N ASP A 154 12.36 18.79 -8.92
CA ASP A 154 13.13 19.96 -9.41
C ASP A 154 13.95 20.63 -8.29
N ALA A 155 13.57 20.44 -7.04
CA ALA A 155 14.25 20.96 -5.86
C ALA A 155 15.16 19.93 -5.17
N ASP A 156 15.47 18.81 -5.85
CA ASP A 156 16.42 17.80 -5.42
C ASP A 156 16.05 17.11 -4.09
N VAL A 157 14.75 16.94 -3.80
CA VAL A 157 14.31 16.18 -2.63
C VAL A 157 14.48 14.69 -2.88
N THR A 158 15.43 14.07 -2.17
CA THR A 158 15.79 12.66 -2.34
C THR A 158 15.01 11.71 -1.43
N SER A 159 14.97 10.43 -1.80
CA SER A 159 14.52 9.34 -0.93
C SER A 159 15.30 9.32 0.37
N GLY A 160 14.67 8.90 1.48
CA GLY A 160 15.29 8.89 2.80
C GLY A 160 15.24 10.23 3.54
N THR A 161 14.99 11.35 2.86
CA THR A 161 14.82 12.67 3.50
C THR A 161 13.61 12.64 4.43
N ARG A 162 13.78 13.09 5.68
CA ARG A 162 12.67 13.21 6.64
C ARG A 162 11.94 14.54 6.46
N LEU A 163 10.64 14.50 6.42
CA LEU A 163 9.80 15.69 6.48
C LEU A 163 9.47 16.00 7.93
N LEU A 164 9.84 17.20 8.40
CA LEU A 164 9.63 17.63 9.78
C LEU A 164 8.35 18.46 9.93
N SER A 165 8.08 19.39 8.99
CA SER A 165 6.88 20.21 9.03
C SER A 165 6.43 20.65 7.64
N VAL A 166 5.13 20.98 7.53
CA VAL A 166 4.51 21.60 6.36
C VAL A 166 3.81 22.87 6.82
N ASP A 167 4.18 24.02 6.25
CA ASP A 167 3.68 25.36 6.64
C ASP A 167 3.75 25.60 8.15
N GLY A 168 4.90 25.20 8.76
CA GLY A 168 5.17 25.33 10.19
C GLY A 168 4.40 24.34 11.10
N ARG A 169 3.59 23.44 10.54
CA ARG A 169 2.87 22.41 11.29
C ARG A 169 3.66 21.13 11.29
N ALA A 170 4.03 20.65 12.48
CA ALA A 170 4.81 19.41 12.63
C ALA A 170 4.07 18.19 12.06
N VAL A 171 4.80 17.33 11.35
CA VAL A 171 4.21 16.13 10.71
C VAL A 171 3.71 15.11 11.73
N GLU A 172 4.29 15.07 12.93
CA GLU A 172 3.83 14.24 14.03
C GLU A 172 2.38 14.58 14.47
N LEU A 173 1.98 15.86 14.32
CA LEU A 173 0.62 16.32 14.62
C LEU A 173 -0.34 16.11 13.46
N LEU A 174 0.17 16.15 12.22
CA LEU A 174 -0.62 15.99 11.01
C LEU A 174 -0.89 14.51 10.69
N GLY A 175 0.04 13.65 11.05
CA GLY A 175 0.08 12.27 10.55
C GLY A 175 0.32 12.20 9.04
N LEU A 176 0.41 10.99 8.49
CA LEU A 176 0.70 10.78 7.07
C LEU A 176 -0.34 11.45 6.15
N GLU A 177 -1.63 11.23 6.43
CA GLU A 177 -2.71 11.74 5.60
C GLU A 177 -2.87 13.27 5.70
N GLY A 178 -2.81 13.82 6.91
CA GLY A 178 -2.85 15.27 7.10
C GLY A 178 -1.66 15.98 6.44
N THR A 179 -0.50 15.35 6.45
CA THR A 179 0.69 15.83 5.77
C THR A 179 0.51 15.78 4.24
N ALA A 180 0.03 14.65 3.71
CA ALA A 180 -0.25 14.53 2.28
C ALA A 180 -1.28 15.56 1.80
N ASN A 181 -2.30 15.85 2.60
CA ASN A 181 -3.28 16.89 2.28
C ASN A 181 -2.70 18.31 2.33
N ALA A 182 -1.82 18.57 3.29
CA ALA A 182 -1.13 19.87 3.38
C ALA A 182 -0.18 20.12 2.20
N LEU A 183 0.39 19.04 1.61
CA LEU A 183 1.24 19.13 0.43
C LEU A 183 0.45 19.37 -0.88
N ARG A 184 -0.82 18.97 -0.92
CA ARG A 184 -1.74 19.27 -2.02
C ARG A 184 -2.28 20.71 -1.90
N GLY A 185 -2.86 21.21 -2.97
CA GLY A 185 -3.49 22.52 -2.98
C GLY A 185 -3.65 23.09 -4.38
N GLU A 186 -4.10 24.33 -4.49
CA GLU A 186 -4.29 25.01 -5.77
C GLU A 186 -2.97 25.18 -6.52
N VAL A 187 -3.02 24.98 -7.84
CA VAL A 187 -1.87 25.23 -8.72
C VAL A 187 -1.43 26.69 -8.58
N GLY A 188 -0.12 26.92 -8.43
CA GLY A 188 0.47 28.24 -8.21
C GLY A 188 0.55 28.68 -6.74
N SER A 189 -0.12 27.99 -5.81
CA SER A 189 0.05 28.25 -4.39
C SER A 189 1.39 27.72 -3.87
N GLN A 190 1.93 28.37 -2.83
CA GLN A 190 3.19 27.98 -2.21
C GLN A 190 2.97 27.12 -0.97
N VAL A 191 3.96 26.31 -0.63
CA VAL A 191 4.06 25.55 0.61
C VAL A 191 5.50 25.57 1.10
N VAL A 192 5.69 25.69 2.41
CA VAL A 192 7.00 25.66 3.06
C VAL A 192 7.20 24.32 3.74
N LEU A 193 8.28 23.62 3.40
CA LEU A 193 8.68 22.35 3.97
C LEU A 193 9.91 22.51 4.85
N SER A 194 9.92 21.91 6.05
CA SER A 194 11.14 21.72 6.81
C SER A 194 11.59 20.28 6.64
N LEU A 195 12.80 20.07 6.17
CA LEU A 195 13.39 18.80 5.77
C LEU A 195 14.63 18.50 6.58
N LEU A 196 14.89 17.23 6.86
CA LEU A 196 16.12 16.73 7.48
C LEU A 196 16.72 15.68 6.56
N ASN A 197 17.92 15.95 6.02
CA ASN A 197 18.62 15.01 5.17
C ASN A 197 19.31 13.89 5.97
N GLU A 198 19.86 12.89 5.28
CA GLU A 198 20.59 11.78 5.90
C GLU A 198 21.86 12.22 6.65
N ALA A 199 22.45 13.34 6.26
CA ALA A 199 23.60 13.93 6.95
C ALA A 199 23.24 14.62 8.28
N GLY A 200 21.92 14.69 8.61
CA GLY A 200 21.43 15.35 9.82
C GLY A 200 21.30 16.87 9.70
N GLU A 201 21.30 17.41 8.50
CA GLU A 201 21.17 18.85 8.24
C GLU A 201 19.69 19.19 7.99
N THR A 202 19.20 20.22 8.69
CA THR A 202 17.85 20.75 8.50
C THR A 202 17.85 21.89 7.50
N SER A 203 16.92 21.87 6.56
CA SER A 203 16.71 22.94 5.58
C SER A 203 15.24 23.31 5.47
N GLU A 204 14.96 24.55 5.12
CA GLU A 204 13.62 25.01 4.72
C GLU A 204 13.56 25.14 3.20
N LEU A 205 12.50 24.61 2.61
CA LEU A 205 12.28 24.60 1.17
C LEU A 205 10.89 25.14 0.85
N THR A 206 10.81 26.21 0.06
CA THR A 206 9.52 26.74 -0.42
C THR A 206 9.27 26.19 -1.83
N LEU A 207 8.17 25.49 -2.01
CA LEU A 207 7.75 24.89 -3.29
C LEU A 207 6.43 25.52 -3.77
N GLU A 208 6.34 25.71 -5.09
CA GLU A 208 5.07 26.07 -5.74
C GLU A 208 4.31 24.81 -6.13
N ARG A 209 3.03 24.68 -5.73
CA ARG A 209 2.20 23.55 -6.13
C ARG A 209 1.89 23.62 -7.63
N ARG A 210 2.11 22.53 -8.33
CA ARG A 210 1.83 22.39 -9.76
C ARG A 210 0.91 21.18 -10.02
N SER A 211 0.28 21.17 -11.20
CA SER A 211 -0.27 19.91 -11.72
C SER A 211 0.89 18.99 -12.07
N VAL A 212 0.94 17.83 -11.41
CA VAL A 212 1.98 16.82 -11.66
C VAL A 212 1.45 15.86 -12.72
N ASP A 213 2.17 15.72 -13.83
CA ASP A 213 1.84 14.78 -14.90
C ASP A 213 2.14 13.35 -14.45
N LEU A 214 1.10 12.62 -14.14
CA LEU A 214 1.16 11.23 -13.70
C LEU A 214 1.19 10.25 -14.88
N ARG A 215 1.92 10.54 -15.97
CA ARG A 215 2.18 9.49 -16.97
C ARG A 215 3.04 8.39 -16.34
N PRO A 216 2.41 7.28 -15.89
CA PRO A 216 3.13 6.29 -15.12
C PRO A 216 4.08 5.44 -15.96
N VAL A 217 3.86 5.37 -17.27
CA VAL A 217 4.68 4.58 -18.21
C VAL A 217 5.31 5.52 -19.22
N ARG A 218 6.63 5.42 -19.37
CA ARG A 218 7.43 6.20 -20.34
C ARG A 218 8.40 5.29 -21.06
N THR A 219 8.55 5.49 -22.36
CA THR A 219 9.47 4.72 -23.19
C THR A 219 10.41 5.60 -23.99
N ARG A 220 11.56 5.08 -24.28
CA ARG A 220 12.45 5.63 -25.30
C ARG A 220 13.42 4.56 -25.82
N ARG A 221 14.05 4.80 -26.95
CA ARG A 221 15.18 4.01 -27.44
C ARG A 221 16.49 4.61 -26.92
N LEU A 222 17.36 3.74 -26.45
CA LEU A 222 18.74 4.05 -26.10
C LEU A 222 19.65 3.55 -27.21
N ARG A 223 20.73 4.28 -27.48
CA ARG A 223 21.75 3.88 -28.44
C ARG A 223 23.12 3.85 -27.80
N SER A 224 23.77 2.69 -27.82
CA SER A 224 25.14 2.52 -27.34
C SER A 224 25.97 1.90 -28.47
N GLY A 225 26.78 2.74 -29.13
CA GLY A 225 27.49 2.36 -30.36
C GLY A 225 26.51 2.00 -31.48
N SER A 226 26.63 0.79 -32.04
CA SER A 226 25.74 0.24 -33.07
C SER A 226 24.48 -0.42 -32.50
N ARG A 227 24.40 -0.66 -31.18
CA ARG A 227 23.31 -1.38 -30.53
C ARG A 227 22.16 -0.47 -30.15
N THR A 228 20.96 -1.03 -30.14
CA THR A 228 19.72 -0.33 -29.78
C THR A 228 19.03 -1.05 -28.64
N PHE A 229 18.72 -0.34 -27.55
CA PHE A 229 18.01 -0.88 -26.40
C PHE A 229 16.68 -0.15 -26.19
N GLY A 230 15.71 -0.88 -25.63
CA GLY A 230 14.49 -0.30 -25.08
C GLY A 230 14.74 0.25 -23.68
N TYR A 231 14.15 1.37 -23.37
CA TYR A 231 14.02 1.89 -22.00
C TYR A 231 12.55 2.00 -21.68
N LEU A 232 12.13 1.35 -20.61
CA LEU A 232 10.77 1.35 -20.09
C LEU A 232 10.84 1.80 -18.62
N ARG A 233 10.26 2.97 -18.33
CA ARG A 233 10.16 3.48 -16.98
C ARG A 233 8.73 3.39 -16.47
N ILE A 234 8.56 2.84 -15.29
CA ILE A 234 7.28 2.78 -14.57
C ILE A 234 7.44 3.58 -13.27
N THR A 235 6.68 4.66 -13.11
CA THR A 235 6.79 5.55 -11.94
C THR A 235 5.77 5.28 -10.85
N GLN A 236 4.68 4.56 -11.17
CA GLN A 236 3.63 4.17 -10.23
C GLN A 236 2.81 3.02 -10.84
N PHE A 237 2.22 2.18 -9.99
CA PHE A 237 1.28 1.15 -10.41
C PHE A 237 -0.17 1.60 -10.18
N SER A 238 -0.89 1.93 -11.26
CA SER A 238 -2.33 2.24 -11.31
C SER A 238 -3.07 1.25 -12.21
N GLU A 239 -4.40 1.33 -12.27
CA GLU A 239 -5.23 0.39 -13.04
C GLU A 239 -4.86 0.28 -14.52
N GLY A 240 -4.50 1.40 -15.17
CA GLY A 240 -4.16 1.42 -16.60
C GLY A 240 -2.70 1.10 -16.92
N VAL A 241 -1.84 0.82 -15.93
CA VAL A 241 -0.40 0.59 -16.17
C VAL A 241 -0.13 -0.71 -16.92
N PRO A 242 -0.78 -1.85 -16.63
CA PRO A 242 -0.52 -3.07 -17.40
C PRO A 242 -0.72 -2.87 -18.90
N GLU A 243 -1.86 -2.31 -19.31
CA GLU A 243 -2.16 -2.05 -20.73
C GLU A 243 -1.14 -1.10 -21.37
N GLN A 244 -0.73 -0.04 -20.65
CA GLN A 244 0.31 0.89 -21.13
C GLN A 244 1.67 0.21 -21.28
N VAL A 245 2.01 -0.75 -20.40
CA VAL A 245 3.25 -1.53 -20.48
C VAL A 245 3.21 -2.48 -21.69
N GLU A 246 2.09 -3.17 -21.92
CA GLU A 246 1.88 -4.01 -23.08
C GLU A 246 2.05 -3.23 -24.40
N GLU A 247 1.41 -2.06 -24.51
CA GLU A 247 1.55 -1.15 -25.65
C GLU A 247 3.00 -0.68 -25.84
N ALA A 248 3.64 -0.30 -24.74
CA ALA A 248 5.03 0.15 -24.71
C ALA A 248 6.01 -0.93 -25.17
N LEU A 249 5.83 -2.17 -24.70
CA LEU A 249 6.65 -3.31 -25.11
C LEU A 249 6.47 -3.61 -26.60
N ALA A 250 5.23 -3.62 -27.09
CA ALA A 250 4.96 -3.82 -28.52
C ALA A 250 5.60 -2.72 -29.39
N GLU A 251 5.53 -1.44 -28.95
CA GLU A 251 6.20 -0.34 -29.65
C GLU A 251 7.72 -0.49 -29.67
N LEU A 252 8.34 -0.89 -28.56
CA LEU A 252 9.78 -1.08 -28.47
C LEU A 252 10.26 -2.26 -29.32
N GLN A 253 9.55 -3.41 -29.27
CA GLN A 253 9.87 -4.59 -30.08
C GLN A 253 9.79 -4.29 -31.58
N ASN A 254 8.79 -3.52 -32.03
CA ASN A 254 8.69 -3.07 -33.43
C ASN A 254 9.86 -2.15 -33.88
N LYS A 255 10.72 -1.73 -32.95
CA LYS A 255 11.90 -0.89 -33.21
C LYS A 255 13.21 -1.69 -33.14
N ASP A 256 13.14 -3.03 -33.19
CA ASP A 256 14.27 -3.95 -33.22
C ASP A 256 15.26 -3.73 -32.06
N ILE A 257 14.74 -3.66 -30.82
CA ILE A 257 15.60 -3.56 -29.64
C ILE A 257 16.30 -4.88 -29.34
N GLU A 258 17.58 -4.81 -28.99
CA GLU A 258 18.41 -5.96 -28.64
C GLU A 258 18.35 -6.31 -27.14
N GLY A 259 17.86 -5.41 -26.30
CA GLY A 259 17.69 -5.60 -24.87
C GLY A 259 16.79 -4.52 -24.27
N LEU A 260 16.31 -4.71 -23.04
CA LEU A 260 15.41 -3.84 -22.32
C LEU A 260 16.01 -3.40 -20.99
N VAL A 261 16.00 -2.09 -20.72
CA VAL A 261 16.23 -1.54 -19.38
C VAL A 261 14.87 -1.14 -18.79
N LEU A 262 14.43 -1.89 -17.79
CA LEU A 262 13.26 -1.53 -16.95
C LEU A 262 13.72 -0.63 -15.82
N ASP A 263 13.08 0.52 -15.64
CA ASP A 263 13.42 1.49 -14.59
C ASP A 263 12.27 1.62 -13.59
N LEU A 264 12.51 1.13 -12.37
CA LEU A 264 11.60 1.18 -11.22
C LEU A 264 12.08 2.16 -10.15
N ARG A 265 13.12 2.95 -10.42
CA ARG A 265 13.63 3.94 -9.46
C ARG A 265 12.55 4.96 -9.13
N ASN A 266 12.44 5.32 -7.84
CA ASN A 266 11.43 6.23 -7.31
C ASN A 266 9.97 5.79 -7.58
N ASN A 267 9.73 4.50 -7.81
CA ASN A 267 8.39 3.94 -7.89
C ASN A 267 7.99 3.34 -6.53
N SER A 268 7.22 4.08 -5.75
CA SER A 268 6.76 3.64 -4.41
C SER A 268 5.71 2.52 -4.43
N GLY A 269 5.40 1.97 -5.62
CA GLY A 269 4.41 0.92 -5.79
C GLY A 269 3.06 1.45 -6.28
N GLY A 270 1.99 0.98 -5.67
CA GLY A 270 0.61 1.25 -6.04
C GLY A 270 -0.24 0.00 -5.93
N LEU A 271 -1.07 -0.27 -6.94
CA LEU A 271 -1.91 -1.47 -6.97
C LEU A 271 -1.06 -2.73 -7.14
N VAL A 272 -1.17 -3.64 -6.16
CA VAL A 272 -0.49 -4.96 -6.22
C VAL A 272 -0.92 -5.74 -7.45
N SER A 273 -2.22 -5.72 -7.82
CA SER A 273 -2.72 -6.36 -9.03
C SER A 273 -2.04 -5.86 -10.31
N SER A 274 -1.73 -4.57 -10.38
CA SER A 274 -1.02 -3.97 -11.51
C SER A 274 0.45 -4.42 -11.57
N GLY A 275 1.15 -4.46 -10.42
CA GLY A 275 2.51 -5.00 -10.34
C GLY A 275 2.60 -6.47 -10.73
N LEU A 276 1.62 -7.29 -10.29
CA LEU A 276 1.52 -8.70 -10.67
C LEU A 276 1.26 -8.90 -12.17
N ALA A 277 0.38 -8.08 -12.75
CA ALA A 277 0.10 -8.13 -14.19
C ALA A 277 1.35 -7.79 -15.01
N VAL A 278 2.08 -6.73 -14.63
CA VAL A 278 3.34 -6.37 -15.30
C VAL A 278 4.42 -7.45 -15.10
N ALA A 279 4.50 -8.10 -13.94
CA ALA A 279 5.42 -9.23 -13.75
C ALA A 279 5.14 -10.39 -14.73
N ASN A 280 3.85 -10.63 -15.01
CA ASN A 280 3.41 -11.64 -15.97
C ASN A 280 3.87 -11.35 -17.41
N ASP A 281 4.12 -10.09 -17.78
CA ASP A 281 4.62 -9.71 -19.11
C ASP A 281 6.06 -10.18 -19.34
N PHE A 282 6.81 -10.43 -18.26
CA PHE A 282 8.23 -10.79 -18.26
C PHE A 282 8.53 -12.23 -17.83
N LEU A 283 7.59 -12.90 -17.14
CA LEU A 283 7.76 -14.25 -16.57
C LEU A 283 6.83 -15.26 -17.24
N LYS A 284 7.22 -16.54 -17.23
CA LYS A 284 6.48 -17.60 -17.90
C LYS A 284 6.33 -18.82 -17.02
N GLY A 285 5.22 -18.91 -16.28
CA GLY A 285 4.94 -20.02 -15.38
C GLY A 285 5.73 -19.99 -14.08
N ASP A 286 6.56 -18.96 -13.88
CA ASP A 286 7.40 -18.78 -12.72
C ASP A 286 6.62 -18.18 -11.55
N ALA A 287 7.10 -18.36 -10.32
CA ALA A 287 6.53 -17.71 -9.15
C ALA A 287 6.82 -16.20 -9.19
N ILE A 288 5.79 -15.38 -8.93
CA ILE A 288 5.93 -13.92 -8.81
C ILE A 288 6.14 -13.54 -7.36
N VAL A 289 5.33 -14.07 -6.45
CA VAL A 289 5.35 -13.72 -5.04
C VAL A 289 4.67 -14.80 -4.21
N GLU A 290 5.12 -15.00 -2.99
CA GLU A 290 4.45 -15.80 -1.99
C GLU A 290 3.78 -14.88 -0.96
N THR A 291 2.51 -15.15 -0.63
CA THR A 291 1.76 -14.37 0.35
C THR A 291 1.47 -15.20 1.59
N ARG A 292 1.70 -14.61 2.77
CA ARG A 292 1.32 -15.16 4.07
C ARG A 292 0.19 -14.33 4.63
N ASN A 293 -0.98 -14.95 4.73
CA ASN A 293 -2.16 -14.33 5.28
C ASN A 293 -2.40 -14.76 6.75
N ARG A 294 -3.54 -14.35 7.29
CA ARG A 294 -3.98 -14.66 8.65
C ARG A 294 -4.01 -16.17 8.98
N GLU A 295 -4.21 -17.03 8.00
CA GLU A 295 -4.32 -18.48 8.18
C GLU A 295 -2.95 -19.17 8.13
N GLY A 296 -1.90 -18.41 7.91
CA GLY A 296 -0.52 -18.90 7.79
C GLY A 296 -0.25 -19.63 6.48
N ILE A 297 -1.22 -19.62 5.55
CA ILE A 297 -1.10 -20.28 4.26
C ILE A 297 -0.18 -19.45 3.36
N ALA A 298 0.87 -20.07 2.89
CA ALA A 298 1.66 -19.54 1.80
C ALA A 298 0.89 -19.78 0.49
N ASP A 299 0.35 -18.73 -0.08
CA ASP A 299 -0.25 -18.76 -1.42
C ASP A 299 0.76 -18.21 -2.40
N THR A 300 1.20 -19.04 -3.35
CA THR A 300 2.16 -18.64 -4.38
C THR A 300 1.41 -18.15 -5.60
N ILE A 301 1.58 -16.88 -5.94
CA ILE A 301 1.06 -16.29 -7.18
C ILE A 301 2.09 -16.56 -8.28
N GLN A 302 1.65 -17.22 -9.34
CA GLN A 302 2.49 -17.60 -10.49
C GLN A 302 2.11 -16.78 -11.73
N ALA A 303 3.09 -16.57 -12.60
CA ALA A 303 2.88 -16.03 -13.93
C ALA A 303 2.13 -17.03 -14.82
N GLY A 304 1.44 -16.52 -15.83
CA GLY A 304 0.78 -17.32 -16.86
C GLY A 304 1.77 -18.08 -17.75
N PRO A 305 1.26 -18.88 -18.70
CA PRO A 305 2.08 -19.70 -19.57
C PRO A 305 2.76 -18.93 -20.71
N THR A 306 2.48 -17.64 -20.85
CA THR A 306 3.00 -16.77 -21.92
C THR A 306 3.65 -15.52 -21.34
N THR A 307 4.68 -15.03 -22.00
CA THR A 307 5.33 -13.74 -21.69
C THR A 307 5.27 -12.84 -22.91
N LEU A 308 5.28 -11.54 -22.72
CA LEU A 308 5.30 -10.55 -23.81
C LEU A 308 6.72 -10.20 -24.25
N TYR A 309 7.68 -10.25 -23.33
CA TYR A 309 9.08 -9.97 -23.61
C TYR A 309 10.00 -10.99 -22.91
N ASP A 310 10.78 -11.73 -23.70
CA ASP A 310 11.73 -12.76 -23.23
C ASP A 310 13.19 -12.42 -23.57
N GLY A 311 13.47 -11.27 -24.21
CA GLY A 311 14.82 -10.81 -24.53
C GLY A 311 15.67 -10.43 -23.31
N PRO A 312 16.96 -10.11 -23.52
CA PRO A 312 17.87 -9.64 -22.46
C PRO A 312 17.32 -8.43 -21.72
N MET A 313 17.43 -8.44 -20.38
CA MET A 313 16.80 -7.44 -19.54
C MET A 313 17.65 -7.07 -18.32
N LEU A 314 17.71 -5.78 -18.01
CA LEU A 314 18.24 -5.21 -16.76
C LEU A 314 17.17 -4.39 -16.08
N THR A 315 17.18 -4.35 -14.74
CA THR A 315 16.21 -3.58 -13.97
C THR A 315 16.93 -2.60 -13.05
N LEU A 316 16.60 -1.31 -13.14
CA LEU A 316 17.10 -0.25 -12.26
C LEU A 316 16.19 -0.08 -11.05
N VAL A 317 16.76 -0.12 -9.85
CA VAL A 317 16.06 0.04 -8.57
C VAL A 317 16.81 1.01 -7.64
N ASN A 318 16.12 1.60 -6.67
CA ASN A 318 16.72 2.46 -5.64
C ASN A 318 15.91 2.46 -4.34
N GLY A 319 16.32 3.23 -3.34
CA GLY A 319 15.59 3.40 -2.08
C GLY A 319 14.16 3.91 -2.21
N GLY A 320 13.79 4.51 -3.34
CA GLY A 320 12.42 4.91 -3.67
C GLY A 320 11.57 3.81 -4.35
N THR A 321 12.16 2.64 -4.64
CA THR A 321 11.45 1.46 -5.17
C THR A 321 10.79 0.73 -4.01
N ALA A 322 9.44 0.65 -3.95
CA ALA A 322 8.73 0.11 -2.80
C ALA A 322 7.47 -0.72 -3.17
N SER A 323 7.04 -1.62 -2.28
CA SER A 323 5.75 -2.33 -2.34
C SER A 323 5.56 -3.14 -3.64
N ALA A 324 4.55 -2.83 -4.49
CA ALA A 324 4.31 -3.52 -5.76
C ALA A 324 5.53 -3.53 -6.68
N SER A 325 6.37 -2.48 -6.62
CA SER A 325 7.64 -2.43 -7.36
C SER A 325 8.66 -3.43 -6.82
N GLU A 326 8.65 -3.69 -5.52
CA GLU A 326 9.52 -4.70 -4.91
C GLU A 326 9.03 -6.11 -5.22
N ILE A 327 7.70 -6.32 -5.34
CA ILE A 327 7.15 -7.60 -5.83
C ILE A 327 7.68 -7.89 -7.24
N LEU A 328 7.59 -6.92 -8.14
CA LEU A 328 8.11 -7.07 -9.52
C LEU A 328 9.62 -7.26 -9.52
N ALA A 329 10.38 -6.42 -8.82
CA ALA A 329 11.84 -6.51 -8.78
C ALA A 329 12.32 -7.85 -8.20
N GLY A 330 11.73 -8.28 -7.07
CA GLY A 330 12.06 -9.56 -6.44
C GLY A 330 11.72 -10.76 -7.31
N ALA A 331 10.56 -10.71 -8.00
CA ALA A 331 10.20 -11.76 -8.95
C ALA A 331 11.19 -11.87 -10.11
N LEU A 332 11.60 -10.72 -10.67
CA LEU A 332 12.58 -10.71 -11.78
C LEU A 332 13.97 -11.18 -11.35
N GLN A 333 14.40 -10.82 -10.13
CA GLN A 333 15.68 -11.21 -9.58
C GLN A 333 15.73 -12.73 -9.27
N ASP A 334 14.78 -13.21 -8.45
CA ASP A 334 14.78 -14.59 -7.97
C ASP A 334 14.61 -15.61 -9.10
N ASN A 335 13.84 -15.28 -10.13
CA ASN A 335 13.74 -16.11 -11.33
C ASN A 335 14.89 -15.88 -12.34
N GLN A 336 15.90 -15.10 -11.99
CA GLN A 336 17.05 -14.79 -12.85
C GLN A 336 16.62 -14.20 -14.22
N ARG A 337 15.45 -13.57 -14.25
CA ARG A 337 14.89 -12.98 -15.46
C ARG A 337 15.57 -11.66 -15.81
N SER A 338 15.98 -10.91 -14.79
CA SER A 338 16.67 -9.63 -14.93
C SER A 338 17.72 -9.46 -13.86
N THR A 339 18.87 -8.88 -14.21
CA THR A 339 19.86 -8.43 -13.23
C THR A 339 19.42 -7.07 -12.68
N LEU A 340 19.30 -6.96 -11.37
CA LEU A 340 18.98 -5.71 -10.68
C LEU A 340 20.23 -4.87 -10.49
N LEU A 341 20.17 -3.61 -10.91
CA LEU A 341 21.24 -2.62 -10.77
C LEU A 341 20.74 -1.43 -9.96
N GLY A 342 21.58 -0.86 -9.11
CA GLY A 342 21.23 0.37 -8.38
C GLY A 342 21.60 0.36 -6.91
N SER A 343 20.66 0.70 -6.05
CA SER A 343 20.78 0.64 -4.58
C SER A 343 19.66 -0.18 -3.97
N GLN A 344 19.79 -0.51 -2.69
CA GLN A 344 18.80 -1.26 -1.92
C GLN A 344 17.42 -0.59 -1.99
N THR A 345 16.35 -1.39 -2.10
CA THR A 345 14.97 -0.90 -2.16
C THR A 345 14.42 -0.55 -0.79
N PHE A 346 13.22 -0.01 -0.72
CA PHE A 346 12.64 0.59 0.49
C PHE A 346 12.34 -0.42 1.61
N GLY A 347 11.82 -1.59 1.28
CA GLY A 347 11.47 -2.63 2.26
C GLY A 347 10.03 -2.56 2.79
N LYS A 348 9.04 -2.49 1.90
CA LYS A 348 7.62 -2.58 2.27
C LYS A 348 7.06 -3.96 1.89
N GLY A 349 7.18 -4.93 2.79
CA GLY A 349 6.77 -6.34 2.60
C GLY A 349 5.34 -6.66 3.06
N VAL A 350 4.42 -5.68 3.12
CA VAL A 350 3.05 -5.88 3.61
C VAL A 350 2.00 -5.32 2.67
N ILE A 351 0.84 -5.98 2.64
CA ILE A 351 -0.31 -5.63 1.79
C ILE A 351 -1.44 -5.12 2.67
N GLN A 352 -2.05 -3.98 2.30
CA GLN A 352 -3.21 -3.42 2.97
C GLN A 352 -4.47 -3.60 2.12
N THR A 353 -5.60 -3.82 2.81
CA THR A 353 -6.93 -3.66 2.23
C THR A 353 -7.54 -2.35 2.72
N LEU A 354 -8.32 -1.71 1.85
CA LEU A 354 -9.05 -0.49 2.18
C LEU A 354 -10.54 -0.82 2.29
N THR A 355 -11.14 -0.49 3.45
CA THR A 355 -12.56 -0.74 3.71
C THR A 355 -13.26 0.56 4.06
N ASN A 356 -14.43 0.80 3.44
CA ASN A 356 -15.30 1.93 3.77
C ASN A 356 -15.88 1.76 5.17
N LEU A 357 -15.93 2.83 5.94
CA LEU A 357 -16.72 2.94 7.15
C LEU A 357 -18.03 3.69 6.88
N SER A 358 -18.97 3.63 7.84
CA SER A 358 -20.35 4.11 7.65
C SER A 358 -20.49 5.63 7.51
N ASP A 359 -19.49 6.40 7.98
CA ASP A 359 -19.47 7.86 7.97
C ASP A 359 -18.69 8.45 6.78
N GLY A 360 -18.24 7.60 5.84
CA GLY A 360 -17.43 8.01 4.70
C GLY A 360 -15.93 8.00 4.96
N SER A 361 -15.49 7.71 6.18
CA SER A 361 -14.09 7.43 6.49
C SER A 361 -13.69 6.04 5.94
N GLY A 362 -12.42 5.72 5.94
CA GLY A 362 -11.86 4.43 5.52
C GLY A 362 -10.92 3.84 6.56
N LEU A 363 -10.78 2.52 6.52
CA LEU A 363 -9.80 1.81 7.32
C LEU A 363 -8.85 1.04 6.40
N ALA A 364 -7.57 1.35 6.47
CA ALA A 364 -6.51 0.53 5.90
C ALA A 364 -6.12 -0.53 6.92
N VAL A 365 -6.13 -1.80 6.54
CA VAL A 365 -5.73 -2.92 7.43
C VAL A 365 -4.70 -3.77 6.71
N THR A 366 -3.59 -4.07 7.36
CA THR A 366 -2.61 -5.03 6.86
C THR A 366 -3.19 -6.44 6.90
N VAL A 367 -3.37 -7.04 5.73
CA VAL A 367 -4.07 -8.33 5.57
C VAL A 367 -3.15 -9.48 5.19
N ALA A 368 -1.96 -9.18 4.69
CA ALA A 368 -0.96 -10.17 4.33
C ALA A 368 0.45 -9.56 4.42
N ALA A 369 1.43 -10.42 4.67
CA ALA A 369 2.83 -10.17 4.37
C ALA A 369 3.18 -10.91 3.08
N TYR A 370 4.14 -10.40 2.32
CA TYR A 370 4.66 -11.10 1.16
C TYR A 370 6.17 -11.29 1.26
N VAL A 371 6.61 -12.35 0.66
CA VAL A 371 8.03 -12.69 0.50
C VAL A 371 8.32 -12.92 -0.98
N THR A 372 9.56 -12.75 -1.37
CA THR A 372 9.98 -13.01 -2.76
C THR A 372 9.86 -14.51 -3.09
N PRO A 373 9.91 -14.93 -4.35
CA PRO A 373 9.84 -16.34 -4.74
C PRO A 373 10.83 -17.26 -3.99
N ASP A 374 12.01 -16.77 -3.67
CA ASP A 374 13.02 -17.49 -2.89
C ASP A 374 12.77 -17.46 -1.37
N GLY A 375 11.64 -16.91 -0.94
CA GLY A 375 11.21 -16.86 0.47
C GLY A 375 11.88 -15.77 1.30
N ARG A 376 12.48 -14.74 0.68
CA ARG A 376 13.09 -13.61 1.41
C ARG A 376 12.00 -12.69 1.95
N ASP A 377 12.03 -12.40 3.25
CA ASP A 377 11.23 -11.35 3.86
C ASP A 377 11.94 -10.01 3.62
N ILE A 378 11.23 -9.09 2.97
CA ILE A 378 11.79 -7.78 2.63
C ILE A 378 11.29 -6.67 3.55
N GLN A 379 10.44 -6.98 4.53
CA GLN A 379 9.88 -5.98 5.43
C GLN A 379 10.97 -5.30 6.27
N GLY A 380 11.18 -4.01 6.05
CA GLY A 380 12.20 -3.19 6.73
C GLY A 380 13.63 -3.36 6.19
N GLU A 381 13.85 -4.35 5.32
CA GLU A 381 15.18 -4.64 4.74
C GLU A 381 15.27 -4.27 3.26
N GLY A 382 14.20 -4.44 2.50
CA GLY A 382 14.21 -4.24 1.05
C GLY A 382 14.92 -5.34 0.27
N ILE A 383 15.11 -5.09 -1.02
CA ILE A 383 15.81 -5.97 -1.95
C ILE A 383 17.19 -5.38 -2.25
N GLU A 384 18.23 -6.14 -1.98
CA GLU A 384 19.59 -5.79 -2.38
C GLU A 384 19.75 -6.07 -3.90
N PRO A 385 20.20 -5.09 -4.71
CA PRO A 385 20.42 -5.31 -6.14
C PRO A 385 21.63 -6.25 -6.37
N ASP A 386 21.64 -6.97 -7.48
CA ASP A 386 22.74 -7.84 -7.88
C ASP A 386 24.03 -7.05 -8.09
N ARG A 387 23.92 -5.79 -8.45
CA ARG A 387 25.03 -4.86 -8.65
C ARG A 387 24.72 -3.48 -8.06
N LEU A 388 25.49 -3.10 -7.06
CA LEU A 388 25.48 -1.75 -6.52
C LEU A 388 26.14 -0.81 -7.53
N LEU A 389 25.45 0.29 -7.87
CA LEU A 389 25.99 1.34 -8.72
C LEU A 389 26.72 2.38 -7.85
N SER A 390 27.94 2.72 -8.22
CA SER A 390 28.81 3.57 -7.40
C SER A 390 28.69 5.07 -7.68
N ALA A 391 28.13 5.44 -8.83
CA ALA A 391 27.85 6.85 -9.15
C ALA A 391 26.78 7.40 -8.19
N PRO A 392 26.80 8.70 -7.87
CA PRO A 392 25.69 9.31 -7.13
C PRO A 392 24.35 9.04 -7.80
N GLU A 393 23.33 8.77 -6.99
CA GLU A 393 21.98 8.54 -7.48
C GLU A 393 21.50 9.75 -8.29
N PRO A 394 20.94 9.54 -9.50
CA PRO A 394 20.52 10.67 -10.32
C PRO A 394 19.22 11.26 -9.75
N LEU A 395 19.18 12.57 -9.65
CA LEU A 395 17.99 13.32 -9.21
C LEU A 395 16.81 13.20 -10.18
N ASN A 396 17.12 13.06 -11.47
CA ASN A 396 16.11 12.88 -12.53
C ASN A 396 16.38 11.57 -13.28
N PRO A 397 15.87 10.43 -12.77
CA PRO A 397 16.05 9.15 -13.41
C PRO A 397 15.52 9.13 -14.86
N GLY A 398 16.36 8.63 -15.76
CA GLY A 398 16.08 8.65 -17.19
C GLY A 398 16.34 9.99 -17.88
N GLY A 399 16.72 11.04 -17.14
CA GLY A 399 17.07 12.36 -17.69
C GLY A 399 18.44 12.41 -18.35
N GLU A 400 18.80 13.60 -18.85
CA GLU A 400 20.13 13.87 -19.37
C GLU A 400 21.18 13.79 -18.24
N GLY A 401 22.29 13.07 -18.50
CA GLY A 401 23.34 12.89 -17.51
C GLY A 401 23.09 11.81 -16.44
N ASP A 402 22.04 11.00 -16.58
CA ASP A 402 21.78 9.86 -15.71
C ASP A 402 22.90 8.81 -15.84
N ARG A 403 23.87 8.87 -14.90
CA ARG A 403 25.02 7.96 -14.91
C ARG A 403 24.65 6.52 -14.67
N TRP A 404 23.62 6.26 -13.89
CA TRP A 404 23.15 4.89 -13.63
C TRP A 404 22.56 4.27 -14.90
N LEU A 405 21.85 5.05 -15.69
CA LEU A 405 21.33 4.56 -16.97
C LEU A 405 22.45 4.32 -17.97
N ILE A 406 23.47 5.22 -18.03
CA ILE A 406 24.66 5.03 -18.88
C ILE A 406 25.41 3.75 -18.48
N GLU A 407 25.56 3.50 -17.17
CA GLU A 407 26.20 2.28 -16.67
C GLU A 407 25.35 1.04 -17.00
N ALA A 408 24.02 1.12 -16.90
CA ALA A 408 23.12 0.03 -17.32
C ALA A 408 23.23 -0.28 -18.83
N GLU A 409 23.40 0.74 -19.68
CA GLU A 409 23.67 0.54 -21.11
C GLU A 409 24.98 -0.23 -21.34
N GLN A 410 26.03 0.09 -20.59
CA GLN A 410 27.32 -0.61 -20.66
C GLN A 410 27.20 -2.07 -20.19
N TRP A 411 26.46 -2.31 -19.11
CA TRP A 411 26.16 -3.65 -18.64
C TRP A 411 25.34 -4.45 -19.65
N MET A 412 24.38 -3.83 -20.32
CA MET A 412 23.60 -4.50 -21.38
C MET A 412 24.50 -4.90 -22.56
N VAL A 413 25.43 -4.05 -22.99
CA VAL A 413 26.40 -4.42 -24.02
C VAL A 413 27.22 -5.64 -23.60
N ALA A 414 27.75 -5.63 -22.36
CA ALA A 414 28.54 -6.73 -21.85
C ALA A 414 27.72 -8.05 -21.71
N LEU A 415 26.45 -7.95 -21.32
CA LEU A 415 25.53 -9.09 -21.26
C LEU A 415 25.33 -9.72 -22.63
N LEU A 416 25.12 -8.92 -23.67
CA LEU A 416 24.93 -9.38 -25.04
C LEU A 416 26.20 -9.99 -25.66
N GLU A 417 27.39 -9.55 -25.25
CA GLU A 417 28.66 -10.13 -25.70
C GLU A 417 28.96 -11.50 -25.09
N GLN A 418 28.34 -11.81 -23.94
CA GLN A 418 28.47 -13.10 -23.27
C GLN A 418 27.50 -14.17 -23.83
N VAL A 419 26.46 -13.78 -24.56
CA VAL A 419 25.55 -14.71 -25.22
C VAL A 419 26.20 -15.16 -26.54
N PRO A 420 26.58 -16.43 -26.72
CA PRO A 420 27.15 -16.91 -27.97
C PRO A 420 26.13 -16.66 -29.09
N GLU A 421 26.59 -16.11 -30.22
CA GLU A 421 25.77 -16.03 -31.43
C GLU A 421 25.23 -17.43 -31.75
N GLN A 422 23.92 -17.62 -31.67
CA GLN A 422 23.31 -18.83 -32.21
C GLN A 422 23.54 -18.82 -33.71
N PRO A 423 24.14 -19.88 -34.31
CA PRO A 423 24.33 -19.92 -35.74
C PRO A 423 22.95 -19.85 -36.40
N SER A 424 22.79 -18.82 -37.25
CA SER A 424 21.62 -18.66 -38.11
C SER A 424 21.35 -19.97 -38.89
N ALA A 425 20.15 -20.55 -38.62
CA ALA A 425 19.68 -21.76 -39.31
C ALA A 425 19.29 -21.50 -40.76
#